data_b6723b56149c7b39a2a0b6c0066a5656
#
_entry.id   b6723b56149c7b39a2a0b6c0066a5656
#
_cell.length_a   1.000
_cell.length_b   1.000
_cell.length_c   1.000
_cell.angle_alpha   90.00
_cell.angle_beta   90.00
_cell.angle_gamma   90.00
#
_symmetry.space_group_name_H-M   'P 1'
#
loop_
_entity.id
_entity.type
_entity.pdbx_description
1 polymer ?
#
loop_
_entity_poly.entity_id
_entity_poly.type
_entity_poly.pdbx_seq_one_letter_code
_entity_poly.pdbx_strand_id
1 'polypeptide(L)'
;MKIRSVMSTHVVTISPETTLKDAAARLVRYGVSGLPVVDDGDHLVGVLSEADILAKEAGSARDGSSPRNGMLAWLIGDSSRPRLDARTVADAMTSPALTIGPERTAREAAARMLAEGINRLPVIEGDTLIGIVTRADLVRAFARSDTEIRREIETEVVKQILWLDPIQLEVDVTDGVVTLSGMLDGESDIELLREFVRRVPGVVTVQSNLLSRDNARV
;
A
#
# COMPACT_ATOMS: atom_id res chain seq x y z
N MET A 1 -5.13 -6.76 6.75
CA MET A 1 -3.90 -6.17 7.31
C MET A 1 -4.01 -4.66 7.27
N LYS A 2 -3.72 -3.99 8.38
CA LYS A 2 -3.74 -2.53 8.52
C LYS A 2 -2.42 -1.93 8.02
N ILE A 3 -2.45 -0.68 7.54
CA ILE A 3 -1.26 0.04 7.06
C ILE A 3 -0.19 0.14 8.15
N ARG A 4 -0.59 0.36 9.41
CA ARG A 4 0.33 0.42 10.56
C ARG A 4 1.28 -0.77 10.66
N SER A 5 0.86 -1.97 10.23
CA SER A 5 1.68 -3.19 10.31
C SER A 5 2.61 -3.40 9.12
N VAL A 6 2.50 -2.59 8.07
CA VAL A 6 3.30 -2.74 6.84
C VAL A 6 4.08 -1.50 6.44
N MET A 7 3.72 -0.34 7.01
CA MET A 7 4.41 0.92 6.74
C MET A 7 5.83 0.91 7.30
N SER A 8 6.72 1.68 6.66
CA SER A 8 8.00 2.06 7.24
C SER A 8 7.81 3.27 8.12
N THR A 9 8.28 3.19 9.39
CA THR A 9 8.18 4.29 10.36
C THR A 9 9.39 5.22 10.34
N HIS A 10 10.54 4.75 9.85
CA HIS A 10 11.72 5.58 9.63
C HIS A 10 11.61 6.30 8.27
N VAL A 11 10.92 7.43 8.26
CA VAL A 11 10.65 8.19 7.05
C VAL A 11 11.75 9.21 6.84
N VAL A 12 12.40 9.13 5.68
CA VAL A 12 13.31 10.18 5.24
C VAL A 12 12.48 11.29 4.60
N THR A 13 12.51 12.47 5.18
CA THR A 13 11.79 13.67 4.71
C THR A 13 12.73 14.68 4.08
N ILE A 14 12.17 15.69 3.44
CA ILE A 14 12.92 16.78 2.83
C ILE A 14 12.12 18.09 2.95
N SER A 15 12.85 19.22 3.04
CA SER A 15 12.24 20.55 3.07
C SER A 15 11.90 21.07 1.66
N PRO A 16 10.82 21.86 1.51
CA PRO A 16 10.43 22.48 0.24
C PRO A 16 11.54 23.33 -0.41
N GLU A 17 12.39 23.98 0.39
CA GLU A 17 13.47 24.86 -0.05
C GLU A 17 14.71 24.12 -0.55
N THR A 18 14.79 22.81 -0.29
CA THR A 18 15.94 22.00 -0.73
C THR A 18 16.06 22.03 -2.26
N THR A 19 17.31 22.10 -2.77
CA THR A 19 17.55 22.05 -4.21
C THR A 19 17.20 20.66 -4.79
N LEU A 20 16.77 20.60 -6.04
CA LEU A 20 16.48 19.30 -6.69
C LEU A 20 17.74 18.42 -6.79
N LYS A 21 18.93 19.03 -6.88
CA LYS A 21 20.21 18.30 -6.89
C LYS A 21 20.45 17.58 -5.56
N ASP A 22 20.21 18.28 -4.45
CA ASP A 22 20.37 17.69 -3.10
C ASP A 22 19.26 16.65 -2.82
N ALA A 23 18.06 16.90 -3.34
CA ALA A 23 16.97 15.93 -3.29
C ALA A 23 17.31 14.65 -4.03
N ALA A 24 17.85 14.74 -5.26
CA ALA A 24 18.32 13.59 -6.02
C ALA A 24 19.44 12.82 -5.29
N ALA A 25 20.42 13.53 -4.72
CA ALA A 25 21.47 12.92 -3.91
C ALA A 25 20.90 12.19 -2.68
N ARG A 26 19.84 12.74 -2.05
CA ARG A 26 19.16 12.11 -0.91
C ARG A 26 18.39 10.86 -1.31
N LEU A 27 17.66 10.88 -2.44
CA LEU A 27 17.00 9.69 -2.99
C LEU A 27 17.99 8.53 -3.21
N VAL A 28 19.11 8.82 -3.87
CA VAL A 28 20.17 7.83 -4.15
C VAL A 28 20.81 7.32 -2.86
N ARG A 29 21.16 8.22 -1.94
CA ARG A 29 21.82 7.88 -0.67
C ARG A 29 20.99 6.92 0.18
N TYR A 30 19.68 7.14 0.26
CA TYR A 30 18.77 6.33 1.07
C TYR A 30 18.12 5.19 0.31
N GLY A 31 18.36 5.07 -1.01
CA GLY A 31 17.80 4.01 -1.84
C GLY A 31 16.26 4.08 -1.91
N VAL A 32 15.70 5.31 -1.89
CA VAL A 32 14.26 5.53 -1.95
C VAL A 32 13.87 6.25 -3.23
N SER A 33 12.73 5.91 -3.79
CA SER A 33 12.23 6.48 -5.04
C SER A 33 11.32 7.71 -4.84
N GLY A 34 11.24 8.25 -3.62
CA GLY A 34 10.56 9.51 -3.31
C GLY A 34 10.53 9.82 -1.84
N LEU A 35 10.36 11.08 -1.54
CA LEU A 35 10.48 11.70 -0.23
C LEU A 35 9.22 12.48 0.09
N PRO A 36 8.59 12.28 1.27
CA PRO A 36 7.63 13.24 1.80
C PRO A 36 8.31 14.59 2.03
N VAL A 37 7.62 15.65 1.67
CA VAL A 37 8.08 17.04 1.85
C VAL A 37 7.37 17.61 3.06
N VAL A 38 8.16 18.08 4.03
CA VAL A 38 7.64 18.66 5.27
C VAL A 38 8.13 20.10 5.43
N ASP A 39 7.29 20.94 5.99
CA ASP A 39 7.64 22.33 6.33
C ASP A 39 8.41 22.40 7.67
N ASP A 40 8.76 23.61 8.10
CA ASP A 40 9.47 23.86 9.35
C ASP A 40 8.69 23.47 10.61
N GLY A 41 7.38 23.24 10.47
CA GLY A 41 6.50 22.74 11.53
C GLY A 41 6.30 21.23 11.50
N ASP A 42 7.08 20.47 10.70
CA ASP A 42 6.94 19.05 10.47
C ASP A 42 5.60 18.64 9.83
N HIS A 43 4.86 19.58 9.21
CA HIS A 43 3.63 19.25 8.50
C HIS A 43 3.93 18.76 7.09
N LEU A 44 3.22 17.73 6.67
CA LEU A 44 3.34 17.20 5.31
C LEU A 44 2.72 18.17 4.30
N VAL A 45 3.56 18.77 3.42
CA VAL A 45 3.13 19.72 2.39
C VAL A 45 3.12 19.12 0.98
N GLY A 46 3.84 18.03 0.74
CA GLY A 46 3.90 17.40 -0.57
C GLY A 46 4.66 16.08 -0.58
N VAL A 47 4.87 15.56 -1.78
CA VAL A 47 5.74 14.41 -2.05
C VAL A 47 6.57 14.72 -3.30
N LEU A 48 7.89 14.49 -3.22
CA LEU A 48 8.79 14.49 -4.36
C LEU A 48 9.17 13.06 -4.73
N SER A 49 9.13 12.73 -6.01
CA SER A 49 9.52 11.42 -6.55
C SER A 49 10.66 11.52 -7.56
N GLU A 50 11.30 10.38 -7.86
CA GLU A 50 12.25 10.28 -8.98
C GLU A 50 11.62 10.74 -10.31
N ALA A 51 10.34 10.43 -10.52
CA ALA A 51 9.62 10.83 -11.73
C ALA A 51 9.52 12.34 -11.89
N ASP A 52 9.36 13.08 -10.78
CA ASP A 52 9.31 14.55 -10.82
C ASP A 52 10.67 15.16 -11.24
N ILE A 53 11.76 14.58 -10.75
CA ILE A 53 13.13 14.99 -11.14
C ILE A 53 13.39 14.61 -12.59
N LEU A 54 13.06 13.39 -13.01
CA LEU A 54 13.26 12.95 -14.41
C LEU A 54 12.40 13.73 -15.39
N ALA A 55 11.18 14.13 -15.02
CA ALA A 55 10.30 14.94 -15.86
C ALA A 55 10.94 16.31 -16.15
N LYS A 56 11.64 16.91 -15.16
CA LYS A 56 12.40 18.14 -15.36
C LYS A 56 13.54 17.93 -16.36
N GLU A 57 14.36 16.89 -16.17
CA GLU A 57 15.49 16.60 -17.06
C GLU A 57 15.01 16.28 -18.50
N ALA A 58 13.93 15.52 -18.65
CA ALA A 58 13.34 15.22 -19.95
C ALA A 58 12.76 16.47 -20.64
N GLY A 59 12.22 17.41 -19.87
CA GLY A 59 11.74 18.70 -20.39
C GLY A 59 12.87 19.57 -20.89
N SER A 60 14.05 19.50 -20.25
CA SER A 60 15.28 20.21 -20.71
C SER A 60 15.87 19.63 -21.99
N ALA A 61 15.57 18.37 -22.33
CA ALA A 61 16.05 17.69 -23.53
C ALA A 61 15.11 17.82 -24.76
N ARG A 62 13.96 18.50 -24.61
CA ARG A 62 12.97 18.65 -25.68
C ARG A 62 13.13 19.92 -26.51
N ASP A 63 14.31 20.15 -27.02
CA ASP A 63 14.52 20.86 -28.27
C ASP A 63 14.52 19.83 -29.43
N GLY A 64 13.33 19.55 -29.93
CA GLY A 64 13.16 18.80 -31.17
C GLY A 64 12.76 17.33 -31.06
N SER A 65 11.51 17.06 -31.38
CA SER A 65 10.92 15.81 -31.82
C SER A 65 10.40 14.82 -30.77
N SER A 66 9.14 14.92 -30.38
CA SER A 66 8.08 13.94 -30.62
C SER A 66 6.76 14.28 -29.90
N PRO A 67 5.63 14.45 -30.61
CA PRO A 67 4.41 15.03 -30.01
C PRO A 67 3.32 14.01 -29.69
N ARG A 68 3.63 12.79 -29.26
CA ARG A 68 2.53 11.78 -29.15
C ARG A 68 1.86 11.66 -27.78
N ASN A 69 2.52 12.05 -26.66
CA ASN A 69 1.89 11.94 -25.32
C ASN A 69 1.56 13.29 -24.65
N GLY A 70 2.12 14.40 -25.13
CA GLY A 70 1.87 15.72 -24.56
C GLY A 70 0.51 16.33 -24.89
N MET A 71 -0.10 15.94 -26.02
CA MET A 71 -1.39 16.48 -26.45
C MET A 71 -2.56 15.86 -25.66
N LEU A 72 -2.45 14.60 -25.25
CA LEU A 72 -3.50 13.93 -24.47
C LEU A 72 -3.52 14.43 -23.01
N ALA A 73 -2.35 14.67 -22.42
CA ALA A 73 -2.22 15.24 -21.07
C ALA A 73 -2.76 16.68 -21.01
N TRP A 74 -2.61 17.46 -22.09
CA TRP A 74 -3.16 18.81 -22.19
C TRP A 74 -4.70 18.81 -22.26
N LEU A 75 -5.31 17.81 -22.91
CA LEU A 75 -6.78 17.70 -23.09
C LEU A 75 -7.50 17.27 -21.80
N ILE A 76 -6.83 16.58 -20.86
CA ILE A 76 -7.42 16.07 -19.60
C ILE A 76 -7.17 16.99 -18.40
N GLY A 77 -6.64 18.21 -18.61
CA GLY A 77 -6.49 19.19 -17.55
C GLY A 77 -5.49 18.78 -16.44
N ASP A 78 -4.54 17.89 -16.78
CA ASP A 78 -3.50 17.45 -15.86
C ASP A 78 -2.54 18.61 -15.57
N SER A 79 -2.57 19.09 -14.34
CA SER A 79 -1.71 20.16 -13.82
C SER A 79 -0.25 19.73 -13.61
N SER A 80 0.12 18.52 -13.98
CA SER A 80 1.49 17.98 -13.95
C SER A 80 2.30 18.41 -15.18
N ARG A 81 2.36 19.73 -15.47
CA ARG A 81 3.36 20.26 -16.42
C ARG A 81 4.74 20.11 -15.78
N PRO A 82 5.73 19.50 -16.49
CA PRO A 82 7.12 19.57 -16.05
C PRO A 82 7.50 21.04 -15.90
N ARG A 83 7.80 21.47 -14.68
CA ARG A 83 8.26 22.83 -14.41
C ARG A 83 9.73 22.89 -14.83
N LEU A 84 9.99 23.25 -16.08
CA LEU A 84 11.34 23.31 -16.67
C LEU A 84 12.32 24.17 -15.88
N ASP A 85 11.80 25.19 -15.18
CA ASP A 85 12.59 26.11 -14.35
C ASP A 85 12.65 25.71 -12.88
N ALA A 86 12.13 24.53 -12.51
CA ALA A 86 12.15 24.07 -11.13
C ALA A 86 13.57 23.97 -10.60
N ARG A 87 13.87 24.65 -9.49
CA ARG A 87 15.16 24.65 -8.81
C ARG A 87 15.10 23.99 -7.44
N THR A 88 13.94 24.09 -6.80
CA THR A 88 13.69 23.57 -5.46
C THR A 88 12.69 22.43 -5.49
N VAL A 89 12.60 21.71 -4.37
CA VAL A 89 11.60 20.67 -4.13
C VAL A 89 10.18 21.23 -4.27
N ALA A 90 9.92 22.42 -3.71
CA ALA A 90 8.62 23.08 -3.80
C ALA A 90 8.17 23.32 -5.24
N ASP A 91 9.12 23.57 -6.14
CA ASP A 91 8.82 23.80 -7.55
C ASP A 91 8.39 22.52 -8.29
N ALA A 92 8.86 21.34 -7.84
CA ALA A 92 8.69 20.08 -8.55
C ALA A 92 7.74 19.11 -7.84
N MET A 93 7.56 19.21 -6.52
CA MET A 93 6.75 18.30 -5.74
C MET A 93 5.28 18.25 -6.18
N THR A 94 4.63 17.12 -5.94
CA THR A 94 3.17 17.02 -5.99
C THR A 94 2.59 17.52 -4.66
N SER A 95 1.77 18.56 -4.73
CA SER A 95 1.09 19.15 -3.57
C SER A 95 -0.38 19.43 -3.93
N PRO A 96 -1.36 19.14 -3.04
CA PRO A 96 -1.18 18.43 -1.77
C PRO A 96 -0.81 16.96 -1.95
N ALA A 97 -0.13 16.39 -0.95
CA ALA A 97 0.21 14.97 -0.92
C ALA A 97 -1.06 14.11 -0.76
N LEU A 98 -1.17 13.04 -1.54
CA LEU A 98 -2.15 11.99 -1.25
C LEU A 98 -1.64 11.16 -0.08
N THR A 99 -2.44 11.04 0.97
CA THR A 99 -2.08 10.37 2.22
C THR A 99 -3.03 9.23 2.57
N ILE A 100 -2.66 8.41 3.54
CA ILE A 100 -3.52 7.36 4.08
C ILE A 100 -3.40 7.30 5.60
N GLY A 101 -4.48 6.93 6.29
CA GLY A 101 -4.45 6.71 7.75
C GLY A 101 -3.88 5.33 8.12
N PRO A 102 -3.29 5.17 9.32
CA PRO A 102 -2.65 3.93 9.75
C PRO A 102 -3.63 2.76 9.96
N GLU A 103 -4.89 3.06 10.25
CA GLU A 103 -5.94 2.07 10.48
C GLU A 103 -6.62 1.58 9.18
N ARG A 104 -6.30 2.22 8.05
CA ARG A 104 -6.75 1.76 6.73
C ARG A 104 -6.08 0.44 6.35
N THR A 105 -6.66 -0.24 5.38
CA THR A 105 -6.18 -1.56 4.95
C THR A 105 -5.14 -1.46 3.82
N ALA A 106 -4.26 -2.46 3.73
CA ALA A 106 -3.33 -2.62 2.61
C ALA A 106 -4.06 -2.68 1.25
N ARG A 107 -5.28 -3.24 1.22
CA ARG A 107 -6.15 -3.28 0.04
C ARG A 107 -6.58 -1.88 -0.42
N GLU A 108 -6.97 -1.02 0.51
CA GLU A 108 -7.33 0.37 0.21
C GLU A 108 -6.13 1.15 -0.31
N ALA A 109 -4.94 0.95 0.30
CA ALA A 109 -3.71 1.56 -0.19
C ALA A 109 -3.37 1.11 -1.62
N ALA A 110 -3.44 -0.19 -1.89
CA ALA A 110 -3.19 -0.75 -3.21
C ALA A 110 -4.17 -0.19 -4.26
N ALA A 111 -5.47 -0.19 -3.95
CA ALA A 111 -6.49 0.35 -4.83
C ALA A 111 -6.24 1.83 -5.15
N ARG A 112 -5.89 2.63 -4.12
CA ARG A 112 -5.60 4.05 -4.28
C ARG A 112 -4.33 4.29 -5.10
N MET A 113 -3.25 3.55 -4.83
CA MET A 113 -2.01 3.65 -5.62
C MET A 113 -2.22 3.31 -7.09
N LEU A 114 -3.08 2.32 -7.40
CA LEU A 114 -3.40 1.95 -8.78
C LEU A 114 -4.29 3.00 -9.46
N ALA A 115 -5.34 3.48 -8.78
CA ALA A 115 -6.25 4.48 -9.33
C ALA A 115 -5.56 5.81 -9.63
N GLU A 116 -4.67 6.26 -8.73
CA GLU A 116 -3.97 7.54 -8.84
C GLU A 116 -2.62 7.43 -9.58
N GLY A 117 -2.21 6.23 -10.00
CA GLY A 117 -0.94 6.02 -10.69
C GLY A 117 0.31 6.29 -9.84
N ILE A 118 0.20 6.25 -8.50
CA ILE A 118 1.29 6.56 -7.56
C ILE A 118 1.90 5.31 -6.95
N ASN A 119 3.13 5.43 -6.46
CA ASN A 119 3.91 4.30 -5.93
C ASN A 119 4.01 4.30 -4.40
N ARG A 120 3.52 5.35 -3.73
CA ARG A 120 3.63 5.53 -2.28
C ARG A 120 2.54 6.42 -1.73
N LEU A 121 2.26 6.24 -0.45
CA LEU A 121 1.37 7.09 0.33
C LEU A 121 2.04 7.39 1.67
N PRO A 122 2.30 8.66 2.00
CA PRO A 122 2.60 9.06 3.36
C PRO A 122 1.47 8.65 4.29
N VAL A 123 1.82 8.15 5.47
CA VAL A 123 0.86 7.73 6.49
C VAL A 123 0.77 8.82 7.53
N ILE A 124 -0.42 9.37 7.72
CA ILE A 124 -0.68 10.44 8.69
C ILE A 124 -1.65 9.99 9.76
N GLU A 125 -1.41 10.45 10.99
CA GLU A 125 -2.32 10.32 12.12
C GLU A 125 -2.58 11.72 12.70
N GLY A 126 -3.83 12.20 12.54
CA GLY A 126 -4.09 13.64 12.67
C GLY A 126 -3.32 14.43 11.60
N ASP A 127 -2.49 15.38 12.03
CA ASP A 127 -1.64 16.19 11.15
C ASP A 127 -0.18 15.71 11.10
N THR A 128 0.13 14.61 11.80
CA THR A 128 1.50 14.12 11.95
C THR A 128 1.83 13.02 10.95
N LEU A 129 2.96 13.16 10.26
CA LEU A 129 3.54 12.12 9.42
C LEU A 129 4.16 11.03 10.32
N ILE A 130 3.57 9.83 10.33
CA ILE A 130 4.01 8.71 11.18
C ILE A 130 4.66 7.57 10.41
N GLY A 131 4.60 7.60 9.08
CA GLY A 131 5.12 6.53 8.25
C GLY A 131 4.97 6.80 6.76
N ILE A 132 5.42 5.83 5.97
CA ILE A 132 5.21 5.78 4.54
C ILE A 132 4.94 4.33 4.14
N VAL A 133 4.01 4.12 3.23
CA VAL A 133 3.75 2.82 2.61
C VAL A 133 3.96 2.90 1.10
N THR A 134 4.66 1.93 0.54
CA THR A 134 4.96 1.84 -0.89
C THR A 134 4.33 0.59 -1.53
N ARG A 135 4.29 0.54 -2.87
CA ARG A 135 3.90 -0.70 -3.58
C ARG A 135 4.79 -1.88 -3.19
N ALA A 136 6.10 -1.65 -2.98
CA ALA A 136 7.02 -2.70 -2.56
C ALA A 136 6.67 -3.27 -1.19
N ASP A 137 6.24 -2.43 -0.24
CA ASP A 137 5.80 -2.87 1.09
C ASP A 137 4.54 -3.72 0.99
N LEU A 138 3.58 -3.31 0.15
CA LEU A 138 2.37 -4.08 -0.10
C LEU A 138 2.69 -5.43 -0.74
N VAL A 139 3.55 -5.47 -1.77
CA VAL A 139 3.97 -6.72 -2.42
C VAL A 139 4.69 -7.63 -1.41
N ARG A 140 5.60 -7.07 -0.60
CA ARG A 140 6.30 -7.84 0.47
C ARG A 140 5.32 -8.43 1.48
N ALA A 141 4.26 -7.69 1.78
CA ALA A 141 3.21 -8.16 2.67
C ALA A 141 2.39 -9.33 2.08
N PHE A 142 2.29 -9.43 0.76
CA PHE A 142 1.70 -10.58 0.06
C PHE A 142 2.68 -11.75 -0.08
N ALA A 143 3.98 -11.52 -0.03
CA ALA A 143 5.01 -12.56 -0.10
C ALA A 143 5.25 -13.25 1.27
N ARG A 144 4.19 -13.37 2.09
CA ARG A 144 4.24 -14.06 3.38
C ARG A 144 4.36 -15.55 3.18
N SER A 145 5.08 -16.20 4.09
CA SER A 145 5.16 -17.65 4.10
C SER A 145 3.81 -18.28 4.48
N ASP A 146 3.55 -19.48 3.96
CA ASP A 146 2.35 -20.26 4.31
C ASP A 146 2.21 -20.47 5.81
N THR A 147 3.34 -20.64 6.52
CA THR A 147 3.37 -20.76 7.99
C THR A 147 2.87 -19.50 8.70
N GLU A 148 3.23 -18.31 8.21
CA GLU A 148 2.74 -17.04 8.78
C GLU A 148 1.26 -16.82 8.48
N ILE A 149 0.82 -17.15 7.27
CA ILE A 149 -0.59 -17.08 6.88
C ILE A 149 -1.42 -18.02 7.75
N ARG A 150 -1.00 -19.28 7.91
CA ARG A 150 -1.65 -20.27 8.77
C ARG A 150 -1.77 -19.76 10.21
N ARG A 151 -0.66 -19.31 10.79
CA ARG A 151 -0.63 -18.78 12.16
C ARG A 151 -1.61 -17.63 12.36
N GLU A 152 -1.66 -16.68 11.42
CA GLU A 152 -2.61 -15.55 11.52
C GLU A 152 -4.06 -16.02 11.45
N ILE A 153 -4.38 -16.96 10.55
CA ILE A 153 -5.72 -17.53 10.47
C ILE A 153 -6.10 -18.18 11.80
N GLU A 154 -5.26 -19.04 12.35
CA GLU A 154 -5.52 -19.75 13.60
C GLU A 154 -5.64 -18.84 14.82
N THR A 155 -4.79 -17.81 14.92
CA THR A 155 -4.74 -16.93 16.09
C THR A 155 -5.70 -15.76 16.01
N GLU A 156 -5.74 -15.06 14.87
CA GLU A 156 -6.53 -13.83 14.73
C GLU A 156 -7.96 -14.12 14.25
N VAL A 157 -8.10 -14.96 13.21
CA VAL A 157 -9.43 -15.20 12.64
C VAL A 157 -10.23 -16.18 13.48
N VAL A 158 -9.66 -17.35 13.73
CA VAL A 158 -10.39 -18.44 14.41
C VAL A 158 -10.63 -18.12 15.88
N LYS A 159 -9.57 -17.79 16.63
CA LYS A 159 -9.66 -17.58 18.09
C LYS A 159 -10.21 -16.23 18.49
N GLN A 160 -9.74 -15.13 17.87
CA GLN A 160 -10.06 -13.78 18.33
C GLN A 160 -11.30 -13.17 17.69
N ILE A 161 -11.56 -13.46 16.42
CA ILE A 161 -12.68 -12.86 15.70
C ILE A 161 -13.92 -13.72 15.80
N LEU A 162 -13.79 -15.03 15.52
CA LEU A 162 -14.93 -15.93 15.42
C LEU A 162 -15.19 -16.74 16.69
N TRP A 163 -14.25 -16.71 17.66
CA TRP A 163 -14.36 -17.45 18.94
C TRP A 163 -14.59 -18.95 18.74
N LEU A 164 -14.14 -19.50 17.59
CA LEU A 164 -14.28 -20.90 17.25
C LEU A 164 -13.28 -21.77 18.01
N ASP A 165 -13.68 -23.01 18.31
CA ASP A 165 -12.76 -23.96 18.93
C ASP A 165 -11.76 -24.48 17.88
N PRO A 166 -10.44 -24.22 18.05
CA PRO A 166 -9.41 -24.66 17.11
C PRO A 166 -9.33 -26.18 16.96
N ILE A 167 -9.82 -26.96 17.91
CA ILE A 167 -9.77 -28.42 17.89
C ILE A 167 -10.70 -28.99 16.81
N GLN A 168 -11.70 -28.23 16.38
CA GLN A 168 -12.69 -28.66 15.39
C GLN A 168 -12.40 -28.17 13.97
N LEU A 169 -11.34 -27.36 13.80
CA LEU A 169 -10.97 -26.73 12.54
C LEU A 169 -9.51 -27.01 12.23
N GLU A 170 -9.26 -27.58 11.08
CA GLU A 170 -7.92 -27.74 10.50
C GLU A 170 -7.71 -26.70 9.42
N VAL A 171 -6.57 -26.01 9.49
CA VAL A 171 -6.15 -25.00 8.51
C VAL A 171 -4.85 -25.45 7.87
N ASP A 172 -4.89 -25.74 6.58
CA ASP A 172 -3.69 -25.99 5.79
C ASP A 172 -3.45 -24.84 4.79
N VAL A 173 -2.18 -24.52 4.55
CA VAL A 173 -1.80 -23.47 3.60
C VAL A 173 -0.65 -23.96 2.76
N THR A 174 -0.82 -23.92 1.44
CA THR A 174 0.20 -24.28 0.45
C THR A 174 0.16 -23.27 -0.69
N ASP A 175 1.27 -22.59 -0.96
CA ASP A 175 1.40 -21.55 -1.98
C ASP A 175 0.29 -20.46 -1.88
N GLY A 176 -0.08 -20.08 -0.65
CA GLY A 176 -1.16 -19.12 -0.37
C GLY A 176 -2.56 -19.66 -0.59
N VAL A 177 -2.72 -20.94 -0.99
CA VAL A 177 -4.01 -21.64 -1.06
C VAL A 177 -4.35 -22.16 0.33
N VAL A 178 -5.42 -21.64 0.91
CA VAL A 178 -5.89 -22.06 2.24
C VAL A 178 -6.96 -23.14 2.08
N THR A 179 -6.74 -24.31 2.69
CA THR A 179 -7.72 -25.39 2.81
C THR A 179 -8.25 -25.43 4.23
N LEU A 180 -9.55 -25.22 4.40
CA LEU A 180 -10.25 -25.29 5.67
C LEU A 180 -11.00 -26.62 5.73
N SER A 181 -10.75 -27.44 6.77
CA SER A 181 -11.41 -28.71 6.99
C SER A 181 -11.93 -28.81 8.42
N GLY A 182 -13.06 -29.50 8.63
CA GLY A 182 -13.63 -29.64 9.96
C GLY A 182 -15.14 -29.47 9.98
N MET A 183 -15.67 -29.23 11.18
CA MET A 183 -17.11 -29.13 11.42
C MET A 183 -17.41 -27.86 12.22
N LEU A 184 -18.35 -27.04 11.73
CA LEU A 184 -18.84 -25.83 12.40
C LEU A 184 -20.32 -26.01 12.75
N ASP A 185 -20.84 -25.15 13.64
CA ASP A 185 -22.19 -25.25 14.13
C ASP A 185 -23.23 -24.94 13.05
N GLY A 186 -23.02 -23.92 12.25
CA GLY A 186 -23.94 -23.46 11.20
C GLY A 186 -23.28 -23.11 9.88
N GLU A 187 -24.08 -23.03 8.81
CA GLU A 187 -23.65 -22.61 7.49
C GLU A 187 -23.16 -21.15 7.50
N SER A 188 -23.79 -20.31 8.33
CA SER A 188 -23.40 -18.90 8.50
C SER A 188 -21.97 -18.75 9.04
N ASP A 189 -21.54 -19.65 9.93
CA ASP A 189 -20.19 -19.65 10.49
C ASP A 189 -19.15 -20.02 9.42
N ILE A 190 -19.51 -20.95 8.53
CA ILE A 190 -18.68 -21.34 7.39
C ILE A 190 -18.48 -20.16 6.44
N GLU A 191 -19.55 -19.46 6.09
CA GLU A 191 -19.47 -18.29 5.20
C GLU A 191 -18.65 -17.18 5.83
N LEU A 192 -18.88 -16.90 7.11
CA LEU A 192 -18.14 -15.87 7.86
C LEU A 192 -16.65 -16.18 7.92
N LEU A 193 -16.29 -17.42 8.27
CA LEU A 193 -14.90 -17.86 8.30
C LEU A 193 -14.22 -17.71 6.95
N ARG A 194 -14.87 -18.14 5.86
CA ARG A 194 -14.33 -17.99 4.50
C ARG A 194 -14.10 -16.53 4.12
N GLU A 195 -15.02 -15.65 4.47
CA GLU A 195 -14.92 -14.22 4.19
C GLU A 195 -13.74 -13.59 4.95
N PHE A 196 -13.55 -13.90 6.23
CA PHE A 196 -12.43 -13.41 7.01
C PHE A 196 -11.08 -13.95 6.52
N VAL A 197 -11.01 -15.26 6.23
CA VAL A 197 -9.79 -15.91 5.73
C VAL A 197 -9.36 -15.30 4.39
N ARG A 198 -10.30 -15.00 3.48
CA ARG A 198 -10.00 -14.33 2.21
C ARG A 198 -9.38 -12.93 2.36
N ARG A 199 -9.57 -12.29 3.52
CA ARG A 199 -9.00 -10.97 3.82
C ARG A 199 -7.61 -11.02 4.41
N VAL A 200 -7.14 -12.21 4.79
CA VAL A 200 -5.78 -12.40 5.32
C VAL A 200 -4.77 -12.18 4.18
N PRO A 201 -3.79 -11.30 4.37
CA PRO A 201 -2.78 -11.03 3.35
C PRO A 201 -1.93 -12.25 3.04
N GLY A 202 -1.66 -12.47 1.76
CA GLY A 202 -0.96 -13.65 1.27
C GLY A 202 -1.90 -14.77 0.86
N VAL A 203 -3.18 -14.73 1.25
CA VAL A 203 -4.17 -15.71 0.78
C VAL A 203 -4.52 -15.44 -0.67
N VAL A 204 -4.24 -16.43 -1.52
CA VAL A 204 -4.55 -16.42 -2.96
C VAL A 204 -5.98 -16.92 -3.20
N THR A 205 -6.34 -18.05 -2.56
CA THR A 205 -7.69 -18.62 -2.63
C THR A 205 -8.01 -19.42 -1.37
N VAL A 206 -9.29 -19.67 -1.14
CA VAL A 206 -9.79 -20.45 0.00
C VAL A 206 -10.63 -21.60 -0.53
N GLN A 207 -10.21 -22.82 -0.23
CA GLN A 207 -10.94 -24.07 -0.42
C GLN A 207 -11.57 -24.47 0.91
N SER A 208 -12.81 -24.96 0.88
CA SER A 208 -13.56 -25.29 2.09
C SER A 208 -14.11 -26.71 2.00
N ASN A 209 -13.66 -27.57 2.89
CA ASN A 209 -14.15 -28.90 3.14
C ASN A 209 -14.87 -28.95 4.51
N LEU A 210 -15.47 -27.81 4.90
CA LEU A 210 -16.19 -27.66 6.15
C LEU A 210 -17.60 -28.28 6.06
N LEU A 211 -18.02 -28.92 7.14
CA LEU A 211 -19.34 -29.46 7.29
C LEU A 211 -20.12 -28.66 8.36
N SER A 212 -21.41 -28.43 8.12
CA SER A 212 -22.31 -27.86 9.12
C SER A 212 -22.98 -28.94 9.93
N ARG A 213 -23.01 -28.77 11.27
CA ARG A 213 -23.74 -29.69 12.17
C ARG A 213 -25.26 -29.69 11.92
N ASP A 214 -25.79 -28.56 11.44
CA ASP A 214 -27.21 -28.45 11.12
C ASP A 214 -27.59 -29.40 9.98
N ASN A 215 -26.71 -29.64 9.01
CA ASN A 215 -26.93 -30.57 7.89
C ASN A 215 -26.64 -32.03 8.24
N ALA A 216 -25.98 -32.31 9.36
CA ALA A 216 -25.67 -33.68 9.81
C ALA A 216 -26.77 -34.30 10.67
N ARG A 217 -27.84 -33.55 10.95
CA ARG A 217 -28.99 -34.04 11.79
C ARG A 217 -30.23 -34.42 10.99
N VAL A 218 -30.09 -34.60 9.67
CA VAL A 218 -31.20 -35.10 8.82
C VAL A 218 -31.00 -36.57 8.48
#